data_1d32fc1c71df9391354fba77463c2310
#
_entry.id   1d32fc1c71df9391354fba77463c2310
#
_cell.length_a   1.000
_cell.length_b   1.000
_cell.length_c   1.000
_cell.angle_alpha   90.00
_cell.angle_beta   90.00
_cell.angle_gamma   90.00
#
_symmetry.space_group_name_H-M   'P 1'
#
loop_
_entity.id
_entity.type
_entity.pdbx_description
1 polymer ?
#
loop_
_entity_poly.entity_id
_entity_poly.type
_entity_poly.pdbx_seq_one_letter_code
_entity_poly.pdbx_strand_id
1 'polypeptide(L)'
;ALTRIEPGRRDYEIYADIRHKCMTMGSEQQLVMVGSAPRGEPGVMYYEHFGNRVIEEGDTFTLLIESNGPSGFYGHLARTVTLGEPPEALVEQVEIAIKVQKITLDMMKPGADPGEIWNANNAALKDFGYPEETRIFAHGQGYDLVERPCFDLFETMKVAADMNIAVHPTVSSSEAVGFVCENYRVGKSGVEECLHQTRQKVYSL
;
A
#
# COMPACT_ATOMS: atom_id res chain seq x y z
N ALA A 1 7.81 -13.43 3.46
CA ALA A 1 8.66 -12.22 3.49
C ALA A 1 9.02 -11.86 4.93
N LEU A 2 8.04 -11.68 5.83
CA LEU A 2 8.28 -11.17 7.19
C LEU A 2 9.40 -11.91 7.94
N THR A 3 9.44 -13.23 7.88
CA THR A 3 10.45 -14.08 8.55
C THR A 3 11.88 -13.94 7.99
N ARG A 4 12.08 -13.07 7.02
CA ARG A 4 13.38 -12.83 6.38
C ARG A 4 13.89 -11.40 6.65
N ILE A 5 13.07 -10.57 7.27
CA ILE A 5 13.44 -9.21 7.68
C ILE A 5 14.12 -9.35 9.04
N GLU A 6 15.43 -9.20 9.08
CA GLU A 6 16.24 -9.37 10.28
C GLU A 6 17.46 -8.43 10.27
N PRO A 7 17.98 -8.02 11.43
CA PRO A 7 19.15 -7.18 11.50
C PRO A 7 20.37 -7.81 10.82
N GLY A 8 21.20 -6.96 10.21
CA GLY A 8 22.40 -7.37 9.47
C GLY A 8 22.19 -7.67 8.00
N ARG A 9 20.94 -7.87 7.58
CA ARG A 9 20.62 -8.01 6.16
C ARG A 9 20.48 -6.64 5.49
N ARG A 10 20.54 -6.61 4.17
CA ARG A 10 20.34 -5.38 3.39
C ARG A 10 18.95 -5.36 2.76
N ASP A 11 18.43 -4.17 2.55
CA ASP A 11 17.11 -3.97 1.93
C ASP A 11 16.96 -4.75 0.63
N TYR A 12 17.98 -4.70 -0.26
CA TYR A 12 17.93 -5.43 -1.54
C TYR A 12 17.92 -6.95 -1.39
N GLU A 13 18.44 -7.50 -0.30
CA GLU A 13 18.39 -8.96 -0.06
C GLU A 13 16.96 -9.39 0.26
N ILE A 14 16.22 -8.55 1.01
CA ILE A 14 14.79 -8.79 1.28
C ILE A 14 13.98 -8.63 -0.01
N TYR A 15 14.29 -7.61 -0.81
CA TYR A 15 13.71 -7.43 -2.14
C TYR A 15 13.90 -8.68 -3.02
N ALA A 16 15.12 -9.21 -3.10
CA ALA A 16 15.43 -10.40 -3.88
C ALA A 16 14.66 -11.64 -3.39
N ASP A 17 14.57 -11.84 -2.07
CA ASP A 17 13.79 -12.94 -1.47
C ASP A 17 12.29 -12.84 -1.83
N ILE A 18 11.72 -11.64 -1.79
CA ILE A 18 10.31 -11.42 -2.16
C ILE A 18 10.11 -11.77 -3.62
N ARG A 19 10.93 -11.23 -4.52
CA ARG A 19 10.83 -11.52 -5.96
C ARG A 19 10.99 -13.00 -6.27
N HIS A 20 12.01 -13.63 -5.69
CA HIS A 20 12.21 -15.07 -5.85
C HIS A 20 10.96 -15.86 -5.43
N LYS A 21 10.35 -15.46 -4.29
CA LYS A 21 9.14 -16.13 -3.83
C LYS A 21 7.96 -15.92 -4.77
N CYS A 22 7.74 -14.71 -5.28
CA CYS A 22 6.69 -14.44 -6.27
C CYS A 22 6.90 -15.28 -7.54
N MET A 23 8.11 -15.31 -8.08
CA MET A 23 8.44 -16.12 -9.27
C MET A 23 8.21 -17.61 -9.05
N THR A 24 8.62 -18.16 -7.91
CA THR A 24 8.41 -19.59 -7.59
C THR A 24 6.94 -19.94 -7.36
N MET A 25 6.07 -18.94 -7.18
CA MET A 25 4.62 -19.09 -7.09
C MET A 25 3.90 -18.83 -8.43
N GLY A 26 4.66 -18.60 -9.51
CA GLY A 26 4.11 -18.44 -10.85
C GLY A 26 3.88 -17.00 -11.29
N SER A 27 4.41 -16.01 -10.58
CA SER A 27 4.37 -14.63 -11.02
C SER A 27 5.41 -14.41 -12.13
N GLU A 28 5.01 -13.78 -13.21
CA GLU A 28 5.87 -13.41 -14.33
C GLU A 28 6.40 -11.97 -14.20
N GLN A 29 5.61 -11.08 -13.61
CA GLN A 29 5.95 -9.68 -13.47
C GLN A 29 5.67 -9.20 -12.04
N GLN A 30 6.63 -8.49 -11.46
CA GLN A 30 6.52 -7.94 -10.11
C GLN A 30 7.08 -6.53 -10.06
N LEU A 31 6.34 -5.63 -9.42
CA LEU A 31 6.87 -4.41 -8.83
C LEU A 31 7.00 -4.66 -7.32
N VAL A 32 8.21 -4.65 -6.83
CA VAL A 32 8.49 -4.74 -5.40
C VAL A 32 9.23 -3.48 -4.98
N MET A 33 8.74 -2.83 -3.95
CA MET A 33 9.39 -1.69 -3.34
C MET A 33 9.58 -1.98 -1.86
N VAL A 34 10.79 -1.80 -1.37
CA VAL A 34 11.14 -2.04 0.03
C VAL A 34 12.10 -0.97 0.53
N GLY A 35 12.15 -0.76 1.83
CA GLY A 35 13.16 0.06 2.46
C GLY A 35 13.05 0.04 3.97
N SER A 36 14.21 0.06 4.63
CA SER A 36 14.33 0.26 6.06
C SER A 36 14.62 1.71 6.39
N ALA A 37 14.18 2.15 7.56
CA ALA A 37 14.48 3.45 8.14
C ALA A 37 14.73 3.30 9.64
N PRO A 38 15.60 4.16 10.23
CA PRO A 38 15.76 4.20 11.68
C PRO A 38 14.44 4.49 12.39
N ARG A 39 14.33 4.04 13.64
CA ARG A 39 13.17 4.35 14.48
C ARG A 39 12.98 5.87 14.61
N GLY A 40 11.77 6.34 14.37
CA GLY A 40 11.41 7.77 14.44
C GLY A 40 11.79 8.56 13.18
N GLU A 41 12.17 7.89 12.11
CA GLU A 41 12.32 8.47 10.79
C GLU A 41 11.24 7.96 9.84
N PRO A 42 10.83 8.75 8.83
CA PRO A 42 9.82 8.33 7.87
C PRO A 42 10.33 7.13 7.05
N GLY A 43 9.49 6.11 6.96
CA GLY A 43 9.77 4.95 6.12
C GLY A 43 9.91 5.35 4.65
N VAL A 44 10.80 4.65 3.97
CA VAL A 44 11.06 4.81 2.54
C VAL A 44 10.78 3.52 1.80
N MET A 45 10.45 3.64 0.51
CA MET A 45 10.32 2.50 -0.37
C MET A 45 11.09 2.78 -1.65
N TYR A 46 12.04 1.92 -1.95
CA TYR A 46 12.88 2.03 -3.14
C TYR A 46 12.49 0.99 -4.17
N TYR A 47 12.54 1.39 -5.42
CA TYR A 47 12.48 0.47 -6.55
C TYR A 47 13.74 -0.39 -6.61
N GLU A 48 13.55 -1.68 -6.88
CA GLU A 48 14.61 -2.63 -7.17
C GLU A 48 15.76 -2.57 -6.14
N HIS A 49 16.97 -2.36 -6.63
CA HIS A 49 18.21 -2.41 -5.85
C HIS A 49 18.66 -1.06 -5.29
N PHE A 50 17.84 -0.02 -5.37
CA PHE A 50 18.21 1.29 -4.83
C PHE A 50 18.25 1.31 -3.30
N GLY A 51 17.47 0.46 -2.64
CA GLY A 51 17.57 0.23 -1.21
C GLY A 51 18.80 -0.62 -0.88
N ASN A 52 19.78 -0.05 -0.20
CA ASN A 52 21.03 -0.75 0.15
C ASN A 52 21.42 -0.58 1.63
N ARG A 53 20.50 -0.08 2.44
CA ARG A 53 20.74 0.08 3.87
C ARG A 53 20.86 -1.29 4.52
N VAL A 54 21.73 -1.40 5.54
CA VAL A 54 21.76 -2.55 6.45
C VAL A 54 20.66 -2.34 7.47
N ILE A 55 19.80 -3.32 7.62
CA ILE A 55 18.72 -3.33 8.59
C ILE A 55 19.30 -3.47 9.99
N GLU A 56 18.83 -2.66 10.93
CA GLU A 56 19.28 -2.63 12.33
C GLU A 56 18.13 -2.92 13.29
N GLU A 57 18.46 -3.28 14.54
CA GLU A 57 17.48 -3.41 15.62
C GLU A 57 16.73 -2.08 15.82
N GLY A 58 15.42 -2.15 16.00
CA GLY A 58 14.56 -0.98 16.16
C GLY A 58 14.11 -0.32 14.87
N ASP A 59 14.62 -0.74 13.71
CA ASP A 59 14.22 -0.18 12.42
C ASP A 59 12.74 -0.41 12.10
N THR A 60 12.23 0.47 11.26
CA THR A 60 11.01 0.24 10.49
C THR A 60 11.38 -0.30 9.12
N PHE A 61 10.57 -1.19 8.58
CA PHE A 61 10.72 -1.74 7.24
C PHE A 61 9.38 -1.66 6.51
N THR A 62 9.32 -0.90 5.44
CA THR A 62 8.12 -0.78 4.62
C THR A 62 8.26 -1.63 3.37
N LEU A 63 7.22 -2.36 3.02
CA LEU A 63 7.19 -3.19 1.82
C LEU A 63 5.89 -2.99 1.05
N LEU A 64 6.03 -2.94 -0.25
CA LEU A 64 4.95 -2.94 -1.22
C LEU A 64 5.25 -4.02 -2.26
N ILE A 65 4.26 -4.83 -2.55
CA ILE A 65 4.34 -5.91 -3.53
C ILE A 65 3.15 -5.80 -4.47
N GLU A 66 3.43 -5.46 -5.71
CA GLU A 66 2.49 -5.62 -6.81
C GLU A 66 2.98 -6.76 -7.68
N SER A 67 2.24 -7.83 -7.77
CA SER A 67 2.65 -8.99 -8.56
C SER A 67 1.46 -9.63 -9.24
N ASN A 68 1.67 -10.07 -10.49
CA ASN A 68 0.68 -10.91 -11.12
C ASN A 68 0.78 -12.35 -10.61
N GLY A 69 -0.34 -13.06 -10.70
CA GLY A 69 -0.38 -14.50 -10.49
C GLY A 69 -0.17 -15.27 -11.79
N PRO A 70 -0.25 -16.62 -11.76
CA PRO A 70 -0.12 -17.47 -12.95
C PRO A 70 -1.15 -17.18 -14.06
N SER A 71 -2.24 -16.50 -13.73
CA SER A 71 -3.27 -16.06 -14.68
C SER A 71 -2.96 -14.70 -15.33
N GLY A 72 -1.87 -14.04 -14.95
CA GLY A 72 -1.52 -12.68 -15.36
C GLY A 72 -2.19 -11.57 -14.57
N PHE A 73 -3.13 -11.87 -13.66
CA PHE A 73 -3.88 -10.88 -12.88
C PHE A 73 -3.07 -10.37 -11.70
N TYR A 74 -3.01 -9.05 -11.53
CA TYR A 74 -2.24 -8.38 -10.49
C TYR A 74 -2.99 -8.27 -9.16
N GLY A 75 -2.22 -8.34 -8.08
CA GLY A 75 -2.63 -7.93 -6.74
C GLY A 75 -1.61 -6.98 -6.14
N HIS A 76 -2.05 -6.09 -5.26
CA HIS A 76 -1.26 -5.01 -4.68
C HIS A 76 -1.41 -5.00 -3.16
N LEU A 77 -0.31 -5.25 -2.45
CA LEU A 77 -0.28 -5.32 -1.00
C LEU A 77 0.87 -4.45 -0.45
N ALA A 78 0.60 -3.64 0.56
CA ALA A 78 1.65 -2.97 1.31
C ALA A 78 1.48 -3.14 2.82
N ARG A 79 2.61 -3.27 3.52
CA ARG A 79 2.68 -3.37 4.99
C ARG A 79 3.92 -2.69 5.53
N THR A 80 3.80 -2.26 6.78
CA THR A 80 4.95 -1.78 7.56
C THR A 80 5.25 -2.75 8.68
N VAL A 81 6.53 -2.98 8.90
CA VAL A 81 7.07 -3.90 9.90
C VAL A 81 8.04 -3.13 10.79
N THR A 82 8.13 -3.48 12.05
CA THR A 82 9.16 -2.96 12.97
C THR A 82 9.99 -4.10 13.56
N LEU A 83 11.27 -3.87 13.74
CA LEU A 83 12.15 -4.79 14.45
C LEU A 83 12.15 -4.38 15.93
N GLY A 84 11.16 -4.91 16.66
CA GLY A 84 10.84 -4.53 18.03
C GLY A 84 9.56 -3.70 18.13
N GLU A 85 9.39 -3.00 19.27
CA GLU A 85 8.17 -2.22 19.56
C GLU A 85 7.98 -1.08 18.53
N PRO A 86 6.81 -0.97 17.91
CA PRO A 86 6.53 0.08 16.94
C PRO A 86 6.51 1.47 17.59
N PRO A 87 7.04 2.51 16.89
CA PRO A 87 6.83 3.89 17.31
C PRO A 87 5.34 4.24 17.36
N GLU A 88 4.92 5.00 18.38
CA GLU A 88 3.53 5.41 18.55
C GLU A 88 3.02 6.19 17.32
N ALA A 89 3.82 7.12 16.80
CA ALA A 89 3.48 7.89 15.60
C ALA A 89 3.22 6.98 14.37
N LEU A 90 3.97 5.90 14.21
CA LEU A 90 3.76 4.94 13.11
C LEU A 90 2.44 4.19 13.27
N VAL A 91 2.12 3.73 14.49
CA VAL A 91 0.85 3.04 14.78
C VAL A 91 -0.32 3.96 14.50
N GLU A 92 -0.28 5.20 15.00
CA GLU A 92 -1.31 6.22 14.78
C GLU A 92 -1.52 6.49 13.28
N GLN A 93 -0.43 6.68 12.54
CA GLN A 93 -0.53 6.98 11.10
C GLN A 93 -1.08 5.80 10.28
N VAL A 94 -0.72 4.56 10.62
CA VAL A 94 -1.31 3.38 9.99
C VAL A 94 -2.81 3.28 10.30
N GLU A 95 -3.22 3.58 11.53
CA GLU A 95 -4.65 3.61 11.90
C GLU A 95 -5.42 4.72 11.16
N ILE A 96 -4.81 5.89 10.98
CA ILE A 96 -5.41 6.98 10.19
C ILE A 96 -5.49 6.58 8.72
N ALA A 97 -4.44 5.97 8.15
CA ALA A 97 -4.47 5.47 6.78
C ALA A 97 -5.63 4.47 6.57
N ILE A 98 -5.87 3.57 7.52
CA ILE A 98 -7.01 2.65 7.49
C ILE A 98 -8.36 3.41 7.54
N LYS A 99 -8.47 4.44 8.38
CA LYS A 99 -9.68 5.27 8.46
C LYS A 99 -9.95 6.03 7.16
N VAL A 100 -8.90 6.61 6.57
CA VAL A 100 -8.98 7.32 5.29
C VAL A 100 -9.31 6.35 4.15
N GLN A 101 -8.70 5.15 4.13
CA GLN A 101 -9.05 4.10 3.19
C GLN A 101 -10.55 3.74 3.29
N LYS A 102 -11.08 3.64 4.50
CA LYS A 102 -12.51 3.34 4.71
C LYS A 102 -13.41 4.40 4.08
N ILE A 103 -13.08 5.69 4.15
CA ILE A 103 -13.85 6.76 3.51
C ILE A 103 -13.91 6.53 1.99
N THR A 104 -12.79 6.19 1.38
CA THR A 104 -12.73 5.81 -0.04
C THR A 104 -13.66 4.64 -0.35
N LEU A 105 -13.58 3.57 0.45
CA LEU A 105 -14.39 2.36 0.26
C LEU A 105 -15.88 2.61 0.40
N ASP A 106 -16.30 3.45 1.36
CA ASP A 106 -17.70 3.80 1.60
C ASP A 106 -18.31 4.61 0.41
N MET A 107 -17.49 5.34 -0.33
CA MET A 107 -17.91 6.08 -1.52
C MET A 107 -17.81 5.25 -2.82
N MET A 108 -17.03 4.16 -2.82
CA MET A 108 -16.70 3.38 -4.01
C MET A 108 -17.85 2.43 -4.40
N LYS A 109 -18.66 2.87 -5.34
CA LYS A 109 -19.81 2.13 -5.90
C LYS A 109 -19.95 2.42 -7.39
N PRO A 110 -20.67 1.60 -8.15
CA PRO A 110 -20.93 1.87 -9.56
C PRO A 110 -21.50 3.27 -9.80
N GLY A 111 -20.89 4.00 -10.72
CA GLY A 111 -21.23 5.39 -11.04
C GLY A 111 -20.50 6.45 -10.21
N ALA A 112 -19.77 6.06 -9.16
CA ALA A 112 -19.01 7.01 -8.36
C ALA A 112 -17.93 7.73 -9.19
N ASP A 113 -17.72 8.99 -8.83
CA ASP A 113 -16.71 9.86 -9.44
C ASP A 113 -15.38 9.72 -8.69
N PRO A 114 -14.28 9.28 -9.35
CA PRO A 114 -12.99 9.21 -8.71
C PRO A 114 -12.46 10.55 -8.19
N GLY A 115 -12.77 11.66 -8.86
CA GLY A 115 -12.39 13.00 -8.41
C GLY A 115 -13.10 13.43 -7.13
N GLU A 116 -14.38 13.07 -6.95
CA GLU A 116 -15.10 13.31 -5.68
C GLU A 116 -14.47 12.47 -4.55
N ILE A 117 -14.10 11.23 -4.82
CA ILE A 117 -13.43 10.36 -3.86
C ILE A 117 -12.04 10.89 -3.52
N TRP A 118 -11.28 11.39 -4.51
CA TRP A 118 -10.00 12.07 -4.29
C TRP A 118 -10.14 13.26 -3.34
N ASN A 119 -11.13 14.12 -3.58
CA ASN A 119 -11.38 15.27 -2.71
C ASN A 119 -11.75 14.85 -1.29
N ALA A 120 -12.57 13.81 -1.12
CA ALA A 120 -12.96 13.30 0.20
C ALA A 120 -11.77 12.70 0.96
N ASN A 121 -10.90 11.96 0.28
CA ASN A 121 -9.65 11.45 0.84
C ASN A 121 -8.76 12.59 1.37
N ASN A 122 -8.56 13.63 0.57
CA ASN A 122 -7.71 14.75 0.94
C ASN A 122 -8.33 15.62 2.04
N ALA A 123 -9.65 15.81 2.03
CA ALA A 123 -10.34 16.47 3.13
C ALA A 123 -10.15 15.71 4.45
N ALA A 124 -10.27 14.39 4.42
CA ALA A 124 -10.04 13.57 5.62
C ALA A 124 -8.59 13.65 6.12
N LEU A 125 -7.60 13.58 5.25
CA LEU A 125 -6.19 13.75 5.63
C LEU A 125 -5.97 15.09 6.33
N LYS A 126 -6.53 16.17 5.77
CA LYS A 126 -6.45 17.51 6.36
C LYS A 126 -7.14 17.60 7.72
N ASP A 127 -8.30 16.97 7.88
CA ASP A 127 -9.04 16.94 9.15
C ASP A 127 -8.28 16.19 10.25
N PHE A 128 -7.49 15.18 9.87
CA PHE A 128 -6.53 14.50 10.76
C PHE A 128 -5.22 15.27 10.99
N GLY A 129 -5.02 16.43 10.33
CA GLY A 129 -3.82 17.26 10.49
C GLY A 129 -2.63 16.84 9.63
N TYR A 130 -2.85 16.03 8.58
CA TYR A 130 -1.81 15.54 7.69
C TYR A 130 -1.83 16.24 6.32
N PRO A 131 -0.69 16.22 5.58
CA PRO A 131 -0.64 16.73 4.22
C PRO A 131 -1.60 16.00 3.29
N GLU A 132 -2.05 16.71 2.26
CA GLU A 132 -2.84 16.12 1.19
C GLU A 132 -2.03 15.07 0.41
N GLU A 133 -2.69 14.03 -0.05
CA GLU A 133 -2.13 13.06 -0.99
C GLU A 133 -1.97 13.71 -2.37
N THR A 134 -0.80 13.57 -2.95
CA THR A 134 -0.48 14.12 -4.27
C THR A 134 -0.25 13.03 -5.33
N ARG A 135 -0.18 11.78 -4.91
CA ARG A 135 -0.04 10.62 -5.80
C ARG A 135 -1.41 10.03 -6.12
N ILE A 136 -1.47 9.21 -7.14
CA ILE A 136 -2.62 8.30 -7.33
C ILE A 136 -2.64 7.33 -6.14
N PHE A 137 -3.65 7.45 -5.27
CA PHE A 137 -3.80 6.62 -4.07
C PHE A 137 -4.80 5.48 -4.22
N ALA A 138 -5.50 5.45 -5.35
CA ALA A 138 -6.35 4.32 -5.74
C ALA A 138 -6.44 4.25 -7.27
N HIS A 139 -6.48 3.03 -7.79
CA HIS A 139 -6.56 2.79 -9.23
C HIS A 139 -7.14 1.41 -9.54
N GLY A 140 -7.68 1.26 -10.73
CA GLY A 140 -8.00 -0.03 -11.30
C GLY A 140 -6.75 -0.90 -11.42
N GLN A 141 -6.93 -2.21 -11.27
CA GLN A 141 -5.85 -3.17 -11.44
C GLN A 141 -6.39 -4.49 -11.98
N GLY A 142 -5.78 -4.99 -13.03
CA GLY A 142 -6.18 -6.23 -13.70
C GLY A 142 -4.99 -6.92 -14.33
N TYR A 143 -4.85 -6.84 -15.64
CA TYR A 143 -3.71 -7.36 -16.37
C TYR A 143 -2.53 -6.40 -16.46
N ASP A 144 -2.74 -5.13 -16.09
CA ASP A 144 -1.68 -4.14 -15.93
C ASP A 144 -1.56 -3.70 -14.45
N LEU A 145 -0.36 -3.20 -14.09
CA LEU A 145 -0.06 -2.68 -12.77
C LEU A 145 -1.02 -1.57 -12.36
N VAL A 146 -1.29 -0.65 -13.29
CA VAL A 146 -2.20 0.47 -13.10
C VAL A 146 -3.16 0.52 -14.29
N GLU A 147 -4.44 0.37 -14.00
CA GLU A 147 -5.52 0.52 -14.98
C GLU A 147 -6.45 1.65 -14.55
N ARG A 148 -7.23 2.16 -15.49
CA ARG A 148 -8.28 3.14 -15.16
C ARG A 148 -9.47 2.46 -14.46
N PRO A 149 -10.19 3.16 -13.59
CA PRO A 149 -10.01 4.57 -13.24
C PRO A 149 -8.80 4.80 -12.32
N CYS A 150 -8.07 5.91 -12.55
CA CYS A 150 -7.09 6.43 -11.61
C CYS A 150 -7.77 7.48 -10.74
N PHE A 151 -7.69 7.36 -9.43
CA PHE A 151 -8.38 8.29 -8.54
C PHE A 151 -7.57 9.58 -8.42
N ASP A 152 -7.93 10.56 -9.26
CA ASP A 152 -7.41 11.92 -9.28
C ASP A 152 -8.48 12.90 -9.79
N LEU A 153 -8.15 14.20 -9.84
CA LEU A 153 -9.07 15.25 -10.26
C LEU A 153 -9.41 15.25 -11.76
N PHE A 154 -8.64 14.53 -12.57
CA PHE A 154 -8.76 14.54 -14.03
C PHE A 154 -9.38 13.27 -14.58
N GLU A 155 -9.64 12.29 -13.75
CA GLU A 155 -10.23 11.03 -14.16
C GLU A 155 -11.69 11.20 -14.58
N THR A 156 -12.02 10.70 -15.74
CA THR A 156 -13.37 10.78 -16.33
C THR A 156 -14.12 9.45 -16.32
N MET A 157 -13.39 8.32 -16.16
CA MET A 157 -14.01 7.00 -16.05
C MET A 157 -14.64 6.85 -14.68
N LYS A 158 -15.92 6.50 -14.64
CA LYS A 158 -16.61 6.20 -13.39
C LYS A 158 -16.28 4.80 -12.89
N VAL A 159 -16.35 4.61 -11.60
CA VAL A 159 -16.29 3.29 -10.98
C VAL A 159 -17.40 2.42 -11.53
N ALA A 160 -17.13 1.16 -11.85
CA ALA A 160 -18.12 0.20 -12.32
C ALA A 160 -18.12 -1.08 -11.46
N ALA A 161 -19.21 -1.83 -11.54
CA ALA A 161 -19.26 -3.16 -10.91
C ALA A 161 -18.21 -4.09 -11.52
N ASP A 162 -17.77 -5.04 -10.72
CA ASP A 162 -16.74 -6.04 -11.02
C ASP A 162 -15.32 -5.50 -11.25
N MET A 163 -15.10 -4.20 -11.04
CA MET A 163 -13.74 -3.65 -11.01
C MET A 163 -12.99 -4.14 -9.78
N ASN A 164 -11.71 -4.49 -9.99
CA ASN A 164 -10.70 -4.65 -8.95
C ASN A 164 -9.98 -3.31 -8.77
N ILE A 165 -10.05 -2.73 -7.60
CA ILE A 165 -9.44 -1.44 -7.29
C ILE A 165 -8.41 -1.62 -6.17
N ALA A 166 -7.16 -1.23 -6.43
CA ALA A 166 -6.15 -1.07 -5.40
C ALA A 166 -6.36 0.27 -4.69
N VAL A 167 -6.33 0.27 -3.35
CA VAL A 167 -6.54 1.47 -2.54
C VAL A 167 -5.42 1.59 -1.52
N HIS A 168 -4.58 2.64 -1.64
CA HIS A 168 -3.32 2.76 -0.91
C HIS A 168 -3.03 4.18 -0.42
N PRO A 169 -3.88 4.75 0.45
CA PRO A 169 -3.63 6.07 1.04
C PRO A 169 -2.36 6.04 1.89
N THR A 170 -1.70 7.18 1.95
CA THR A 170 -0.49 7.38 2.73
C THR A 170 -0.72 8.51 3.73
N VAL A 171 -0.27 8.30 4.95
CA VAL A 171 -0.24 9.31 6.01
C VAL A 171 1.22 9.51 6.40
N SER A 172 1.76 10.71 6.21
CA SER A 172 3.19 10.97 6.41
C SER A 172 3.45 12.18 7.31
N SER A 173 4.50 12.07 8.11
CA SER A 173 5.07 13.14 8.91
C SER A 173 6.60 13.11 8.81
N SER A 174 7.28 13.96 9.59
CA SER A 174 8.74 13.91 9.73
C SER A 174 9.24 12.70 10.52
N GLU A 175 8.36 11.96 11.22
CA GLU A 175 8.73 10.90 12.15
C GLU A 175 8.34 9.50 11.65
N ALA A 176 7.33 9.42 10.79
CA ALA A 176 6.83 8.13 10.30
C ALA A 176 6.05 8.27 8.98
N VAL A 177 5.83 7.12 8.33
CA VAL A 177 4.90 6.99 7.20
C VAL A 177 3.99 5.80 7.45
N GLY A 178 2.71 6.08 7.67
CA GLY A 178 1.65 5.08 7.70
C GLY A 178 1.18 4.76 6.30
N PHE A 179 1.33 3.50 5.90
CA PHE A 179 0.99 3.04 4.57
C PHE A 179 0.27 1.70 4.61
N VAL A 180 -0.88 1.63 3.97
CA VAL A 180 -1.66 0.40 3.76
C VAL A 180 -2.05 0.30 2.30
N CYS A 181 -2.11 -0.90 1.77
CA CYS A 181 -2.61 -1.16 0.43
C CYS A 181 -3.34 -2.48 0.37
N GLU A 182 -4.50 -2.46 -0.23
CA GLU A 182 -5.35 -3.62 -0.49
C GLU A 182 -6.04 -3.50 -1.84
N ASN A 183 -6.39 -4.66 -2.42
CA ASN A 183 -7.32 -4.74 -3.53
C ASN A 183 -8.74 -5.02 -3.04
N TYR A 184 -9.69 -4.36 -3.66
CA TYR A 184 -11.11 -4.50 -3.36
C TYR A 184 -11.91 -4.76 -4.63
N ARG A 185 -12.83 -5.70 -4.57
CA ARG A 185 -13.82 -5.91 -5.64
C ARG A 185 -15.03 -5.01 -5.41
N VAL A 186 -15.34 -4.21 -6.41
CA VAL A 186 -16.56 -3.40 -6.45
C VAL A 186 -17.73 -4.28 -6.88
N GLY A 187 -18.75 -4.36 -6.04
CA GLY A 187 -19.97 -5.06 -6.37
C GLY A 187 -21.06 -4.16 -6.95
N LYS A 188 -22.28 -4.64 -6.99
CA LYS A 188 -23.42 -3.92 -7.59
C LYS A 188 -23.85 -2.67 -6.80
N SER A 189 -23.60 -2.63 -5.50
CA SER A 189 -24.05 -1.55 -4.61
C SER A 189 -22.93 -0.87 -3.82
N GLY A 190 -21.69 -1.33 -3.94
CA GLY A 190 -20.52 -0.84 -3.23
C GLY A 190 -19.43 -1.88 -3.19
N VAL A 191 -18.43 -1.69 -2.36
CA VAL A 191 -17.36 -2.69 -2.14
C VAL A 191 -17.94 -3.93 -1.47
N GLU A 192 -17.67 -5.10 -2.03
CA GLU A 192 -18.16 -6.39 -1.53
C GLU A 192 -17.07 -7.21 -0.85
N GLU A 193 -15.82 -7.10 -1.30
CA GLU A 193 -14.77 -8.00 -0.88
C GLU A 193 -13.40 -7.32 -0.87
N CYS A 194 -12.63 -7.54 0.20
CA CYS A 194 -11.19 -7.34 0.21
C CYS A 194 -10.51 -8.62 -0.27
N LEU A 195 -9.66 -8.53 -1.28
CA LEU A 195 -9.01 -9.69 -1.90
C LEU A 195 -7.81 -10.22 -1.10
N HIS A 196 -7.39 -9.52 -0.05
CA HIS A 196 -6.26 -9.89 0.80
C HIS A 196 -6.71 -10.40 2.18
N GLN A 197 -5.99 -11.40 2.68
CA GLN A 197 -6.25 -11.99 4.00
C GLN A 197 -5.31 -11.47 5.10
N THR A 198 -4.23 -10.80 4.72
CA THR A 198 -3.24 -10.24 5.66
C THR A 198 -3.83 -9.05 6.37
N ARG A 199 -3.88 -9.06 7.70
CA ARG A 199 -4.45 -7.96 8.49
C ARG A 199 -3.69 -6.65 8.27
N GLN A 200 -4.44 -5.55 8.23
CA GLN A 200 -3.89 -4.18 8.20
C GLN A 200 -3.46 -3.80 9.62
N LYS A 201 -2.18 -3.80 9.86
CA LYS A 201 -1.55 -3.36 11.12
C LYS A 201 -0.06 -3.17 10.91
N VAL A 202 0.62 -2.53 11.85
CA VAL A 202 2.07 -2.63 11.98
C VAL A 202 2.42 -4.04 12.51
N TYR A 203 3.40 -4.68 11.89
CA TYR A 203 3.90 -5.99 12.32
C TYR A 203 5.17 -5.80 13.12
N SER A 204 5.22 -6.28 14.36
CA SER A 204 6.43 -6.34 15.17
C SER A 204 7.09 -7.71 15.03
N LEU A 205 8.39 -7.72 14.80
CA LEU A 205 9.26 -8.91 14.69
C LEU A 205 10.21 -8.98 15.87
#